data_18605c2b734caec9e5c8f9125698b610
#
_entry.id   18605c2b734caec9e5c8f9125698b610
#
_cell.length_a   1.000
_cell.length_b   1.000
_cell.length_c   1.000
_cell.angle_alpha   90.00
_cell.angle_beta   90.00
_cell.angle_gamma   90.00
#
_symmetry.space_group_name_H-M   'P 1'
#
loop_
_entity.id
_entity.type
_entity.pdbx_description
1 polymer ?
#
loop_
_entity_poly.entity_id
_entity_poly.type
_entity_poly.pdbx_seq_one_letter_code
_entity_poly.pdbx_strand_id
1 'polypeptide(L)'
;MSLAGLLLAAALAAPAACSEPERMVHVPAGTFWMGSDAAERRLAEALSSPAVRAARWFDLEAPRQRLSSAAFCIDRLLVTQADYAAFVRATEYRSPFIDREEYRRQGFLVHDYDRAVVPYLWRDGKPPPGREDHPVVLVSAGDAQAYCRWRHPAARVPTEIEWERAARGDDGRIFPWGNAWDPERLNSAAKGPGGTTPVGRYPSGRSPHGLFDAVGNVFQWTTKSTADTRRILKGCAWDDEAGLCRPAFRHARPIRTRHILIGFRCAAAPPP
;
A
#
# COMPACT_ATOMS: atom_id res chain seq x y z
N MET A 1 37.65 -38.14 37.85
CA MET A 1 36.35 -38.26 37.14
C MET A 1 35.99 -36.90 36.62
N SER A 2 36.24 -36.64 35.31
CA SER A 2 36.00 -35.31 34.70
C SER A 2 34.65 -35.32 33.99
N LEU A 3 33.72 -34.45 34.42
CA LEU A 3 32.45 -34.21 33.76
C LEU A 3 32.66 -33.20 32.62
N ALA A 4 32.71 -33.68 31.38
CA ALA A 4 32.65 -32.81 30.21
C ALA A 4 31.20 -32.39 29.98
N GLY A 5 30.90 -31.10 30.27
CA GLY A 5 29.59 -30.49 29.96
C GLY A 5 29.43 -30.30 28.47
N LEU A 6 28.50 -31.00 27.83
CA LEU A 6 28.05 -30.73 26.46
C LEU A 6 27.26 -29.42 26.44
N LEU A 7 27.86 -28.36 25.88
CA LEU A 7 27.14 -27.15 25.49
C LEU A 7 26.40 -27.43 24.16
N LEU A 8 25.09 -27.67 24.26
CA LEU A 8 24.21 -27.66 23.06
C LEU A 8 24.10 -26.22 22.58
N ALA A 9 24.80 -25.88 21.53
CA ALA A 9 24.57 -24.63 20.79
C ALA A 9 23.23 -24.77 20.05
N ALA A 10 22.19 -24.08 20.50
CA ALA A 10 20.96 -23.94 19.75
C ALA A 10 21.28 -23.15 18.47
N ALA A 11 21.31 -23.83 17.33
CA ALA A 11 21.38 -23.19 16.03
C ALA A 11 20.12 -22.33 15.87
N LEU A 12 20.28 -21.01 15.91
CA LEU A 12 19.24 -20.08 15.51
C LEU A 12 18.95 -20.36 14.03
N ALA A 13 17.79 -20.95 13.76
CA ALA A 13 17.32 -21.14 12.39
C ALA A 13 17.33 -19.79 11.69
N ALA A 14 17.95 -19.71 10.53
CA ALA A 14 17.89 -18.52 9.69
C ALA A 14 16.41 -18.17 9.45
N PRO A 15 16.04 -16.88 9.50
CA PRO A 15 14.65 -16.50 9.27
C PRO A 15 14.22 -17.02 7.91
N ALA A 16 13.04 -17.67 7.85
CA ALA A 16 12.47 -18.21 6.62
C ALA A 16 12.44 -17.12 5.56
N ALA A 17 13.18 -17.33 4.48
CA ALA A 17 13.21 -16.38 3.37
C ALA A 17 11.84 -16.39 2.67
N CYS A 18 11.40 -15.24 2.13
CA CYS A 18 10.21 -15.20 1.29
C CYS A 18 10.42 -16.02 0.01
N SER A 19 9.35 -16.55 -0.57
CA SER A 19 9.41 -17.30 -1.84
C SER A 19 9.97 -16.47 -3.01
N GLU A 20 9.88 -15.14 -2.92
CA GLU A 20 10.41 -14.19 -3.90
C GLU A 20 11.27 -13.12 -3.19
N PRO A 21 12.47 -13.46 -2.69
CA PRO A 21 13.26 -12.60 -1.80
C PRO A 21 13.72 -11.27 -2.44
N GLU A 22 13.87 -11.24 -3.77
CA GLU A 22 14.18 -10.00 -4.49
C GLU A 22 13.00 -9.04 -4.51
N ARG A 23 11.77 -9.54 -4.50
CA ARG A 23 10.54 -8.73 -4.59
C ARG A 23 9.93 -8.44 -3.24
N MET A 24 10.01 -9.37 -2.31
CA MET A 24 9.33 -9.32 -1.02
C MET A 24 10.31 -9.09 0.13
N VAL A 25 9.81 -8.45 1.17
CA VAL A 25 10.50 -8.36 2.46
C VAL A 25 9.81 -9.27 3.46
N HIS A 26 10.61 -9.95 4.28
CA HIS A 26 10.13 -10.73 5.41
C HIS A 26 9.90 -9.80 6.61
N VAL A 27 8.68 -9.81 7.15
CA VAL A 27 8.32 -9.16 8.41
C VAL A 27 8.15 -10.26 9.45
N PRO A 28 9.03 -10.37 10.47
CA PRO A 28 8.98 -11.45 11.46
C PRO A 28 7.72 -11.34 12.33
N ALA A 29 7.31 -12.43 12.97
CA ALA A 29 6.25 -12.38 13.97
C ALA A 29 6.60 -11.39 15.09
N GLY A 30 5.63 -10.65 15.58
CA GLY A 30 5.89 -9.66 16.63
C GLY A 30 4.72 -8.73 16.90
N THR A 31 4.94 -7.78 17.80
CA THR A 31 3.94 -6.79 18.21
C THR A 31 4.28 -5.40 17.66
N PHE A 32 3.27 -4.60 17.38
CA PHE A 32 3.41 -3.24 16.88
C PHE A 32 2.24 -2.36 17.37
N TRP A 33 2.37 -1.06 17.17
CA TRP A 33 1.30 -0.11 17.43
C TRP A 33 0.50 0.16 16.16
N MET A 34 -0.79 -0.20 16.16
CA MET A 34 -1.73 0.09 15.08
C MET A 34 -2.65 1.25 15.44
N GLY A 35 -3.09 2.01 14.44
CA GLY A 35 -4.05 3.10 14.61
C GLY A 35 -3.43 4.38 15.15
N SER A 36 -4.27 5.33 15.55
CA SER A 36 -3.87 6.67 16.00
C SER A 36 -4.50 7.02 17.34
N ASP A 37 -3.77 7.79 18.13
CA ASP A 37 -4.28 8.46 19.33
C ASP A 37 -4.71 9.91 19.03
N ALA A 38 -5.22 10.59 20.06
CA ALA A 38 -5.67 11.97 19.91
C ALA A 38 -4.54 12.94 19.52
N ALA A 39 -3.30 12.69 19.94
CA ALA A 39 -2.15 13.54 19.59
C ALA A 39 -1.79 13.39 18.12
N GLU A 40 -1.74 12.15 17.61
CA GLU A 40 -1.47 11.87 16.19
C GLU A 40 -2.57 12.45 15.29
N ARG A 41 -3.85 12.38 15.70
CA ARG A 41 -4.97 12.98 14.93
C ARG A 41 -4.89 14.49 14.91
N ARG A 42 -4.59 15.15 16.05
CA ARG A 42 -4.37 16.61 16.06
C ARG A 42 -3.23 17.04 15.14
N LEU A 43 -2.13 16.27 15.09
CA LEU A 43 -1.06 16.53 14.15
C LEU A 43 -1.55 16.39 12.70
N ALA A 44 -2.33 15.36 12.39
CA ALA A 44 -2.92 15.16 11.07
C ALA A 44 -3.80 16.34 10.66
N GLU A 45 -4.66 16.82 11.56
CA GLU A 45 -5.49 18.00 11.34
C GLU A 45 -4.66 19.26 11.12
N ALA A 46 -3.57 19.46 11.89
CA ALA A 46 -2.67 20.59 11.73
C ALA A 46 -1.93 20.59 10.39
N LEU A 47 -1.69 19.39 9.82
CA LEU A 47 -1.06 19.20 8.52
C LEU A 47 -2.06 19.17 7.35
N SER A 48 -3.32 19.53 7.59
CA SER A 48 -4.40 19.43 6.61
C SER A 48 -5.14 20.75 6.43
N SER A 49 -5.69 20.96 5.24
CA SER A 49 -6.54 22.10 4.90
C SER A 49 -7.84 22.11 5.70
N PRO A 50 -8.53 23.25 5.77
CA PRO A 50 -9.86 23.33 6.37
C PRO A 50 -10.87 22.35 5.75
N ALA A 51 -10.78 22.10 4.44
CA ALA A 51 -11.67 21.18 3.73
C ALA A 51 -11.48 19.73 4.20
N VAL A 52 -10.23 19.25 4.31
CA VAL A 52 -9.90 17.91 4.82
C VAL A 52 -10.35 17.75 6.27
N ARG A 53 -10.14 18.77 7.12
CA ARG A 53 -10.61 18.75 8.51
C ARG A 53 -12.14 18.68 8.61
N ALA A 54 -12.84 19.47 7.80
CA ALA A 54 -14.32 19.48 7.77
C ALA A 54 -14.91 18.12 7.32
N ALA A 55 -14.19 17.38 6.46
CA ALA A 55 -14.58 16.05 6.02
C ALA A 55 -14.48 14.96 7.10
N ARG A 56 -13.82 15.24 8.22
CA ARG A 56 -13.68 14.34 9.39
C ARG A 56 -13.14 12.95 9.06
N TRP A 57 -12.28 12.85 8.06
CA TRP A 57 -11.76 11.54 7.60
C TRP A 57 -10.89 10.85 8.66
N PHE A 58 -10.26 11.59 9.56
CA PHE A 58 -9.45 11.04 10.65
C PHE A 58 -10.26 10.29 11.70
N ASP A 59 -11.59 10.52 11.79
CA ASP A 59 -12.49 9.77 12.67
C ASP A 59 -12.62 8.30 12.26
N LEU A 60 -12.28 7.96 11.02
CA LEU A 60 -12.29 6.59 10.50
C LEU A 60 -11.07 5.77 10.95
N GLU A 61 -10.04 6.41 11.49
CA GLU A 61 -8.84 5.73 11.95
C GLU A 61 -9.13 4.83 13.17
N ALA A 62 -8.51 3.65 13.18
CA ALA A 62 -8.61 2.77 14.33
C ALA A 62 -8.00 3.44 15.58
N PRO A 63 -8.54 3.21 16.78
CA PRO A 63 -7.88 3.63 18.02
C PRO A 63 -6.49 3.01 18.11
N ARG A 64 -5.53 3.77 18.67
CA ARG A 64 -4.17 3.28 18.90
C ARG A 64 -4.20 2.10 19.86
N GLN A 65 -3.68 0.97 19.41
CA GLN A 65 -3.63 -0.26 20.17
C GLN A 65 -2.42 -1.10 19.83
N ARG A 66 -1.96 -1.91 20.77
CA ARG A 66 -0.86 -2.85 20.52
C ARG A 66 -1.42 -4.17 20.02
N LEU A 67 -1.00 -4.60 18.84
CA LEU A 67 -1.43 -5.83 18.20
C LEU A 67 -0.23 -6.74 17.93
N SER A 68 -0.49 -8.05 17.88
CA SER A 68 0.46 -9.04 17.38
C SER A 68 0.10 -9.45 15.97
N SER A 69 1.10 -9.71 15.13
CA SER A 69 0.92 -10.40 13.86
C SER A 69 1.86 -11.59 13.74
N ALA A 70 1.42 -12.64 13.05
CA ALA A 70 2.32 -13.70 12.58
C ALA A 70 3.37 -13.11 11.63
N ALA A 71 4.41 -13.87 11.31
CA ALA A 71 5.34 -13.54 10.26
C ALA A 71 4.65 -13.55 8.89
N PHE A 72 5.04 -12.65 8.00
CA PHE A 72 4.54 -12.58 6.63
C PHE A 72 5.59 -12.00 5.69
N CYS A 73 5.39 -12.24 4.40
CA CYS A 73 6.12 -11.60 3.32
C CYS A 73 5.22 -10.56 2.64
N ILE A 74 5.80 -9.44 2.23
CA ILE A 74 5.07 -8.36 1.54
C ILE A 74 5.96 -7.73 0.48
N ASP A 75 5.37 -7.35 -0.66
CA ASP A 75 6.11 -6.71 -1.74
C ASP A 75 6.81 -5.43 -1.26
N ARG A 76 8.09 -5.33 -1.61
CA ARG A 76 8.93 -4.16 -1.36
C ARG A 76 8.42 -2.94 -2.12
N LEU A 77 8.00 -3.13 -3.37
CA LEU A 77 7.46 -2.12 -4.27
C LEU A 77 5.96 -2.34 -4.53
N LEU A 78 5.31 -1.34 -5.03
CA LEU A 78 3.97 -1.46 -5.63
C LEU A 78 4.07 -2.30 -6.91
N VAL A 79 2.98 -2.99 -7.28
CA VAL A 79 2.88 -3.67 -8.57
C VAL A 79 2.88 -2.63 -9.68
N THR A 80 3.80 -2.78 -10.64
CA THR A 80 3.98 -1.84 -11.73
C THR A 80 3.02 -2.10 -12.90
N GLN A 81 2.92 -1.14 -13.81
CA GLN A 81 2.22 -1.30 -15.09
C GLN A 81 2.83 -2.46 -15.91
N ALA A 82 4.17 -2.57 -15.94
CA ALA A 82 4.87 -3.66 -16.65
C ALA A 82 4.57 -5.03 -16.03
N ASP A 83 4.59 -5.14 -14.68
CA ASP A 83 4.23 -6.36 -13.98
C ASP A 83 2.80 -6.80 -14.31
N TYR A 84 1.86 -5.86 -14.28
CA TYR A 84 0.46 -6.14 -14.57
C TYR A 84 0.24 -6.48 -16.06
N ALA A 85 1.05 -5.90 -16.97
CA ALA A 85 1.00 -6.26 -18.39
C ALA A 85 1.46 -7.69 -18.65
N ALA A 86 2.43 -8.19 -17.89
CA ALA A 86 2.81 -9.60 -17.95
C ALA A 86 1.65 -10.53 -17.56
N PHE A 87 0.92 -10.18 -16.50
CA PHE A 87 -0.28 -10.91 -16.07
C PHE A 87 -1.39 -10.90 -17.14
N VAL A 88 -1.71 -9.73 -17.70
CA VAL A 88 -2.73 -9.60 -18.75
C VAL A 88 -2.38 -10.46 -19.96
N ARG A 89 -1.11 -10.42 -20.41
CA ARG A 89 -0.65 -11.23 -21.55
C ARG A 89 -0.71 -12.74 -21.29
N ALA A 90 -0.36 -13.16 -20.05
CA ALA A 90 -0.30 -14.58 -19.72
C ALA A 90 -1.68 -15.21 -19.49
N THR A 91 -2.68 -14.43 -19.17
CA THR A 91 -3.99 -14.94 -18.72
C THR A 91 -5.17 -14.41 -19.52
N GLU A 92 -4.94 -13.51 -20.47
CA GLU A 92 -5.97 -12.77 -21.20
C GLU A 92 -6.92 -12.00 -20.27
N TYR A 93 -6.43 -11.68 -19.06
CA TYR A 93 -7.20 -10.91 -18.09
C TYR A 93 -7.47 -9.49 -18.63
N ARG A 94 -8.57 -8.91 -18.19
CA ARG A 94 -8.94 -7.57 -18.64
C ARG A 94 -7.88 -6.52 -18.28
N SER A 95 -7.59 -5.62 -19.19
CA SER A 95 -6.70 -4.48 -18.98
C SER A 95 -7.30 -3.46 -18.00
N PRO A 96 -6.47 -2.70 -17.28
CA PRO A 96 -6.90 -1.55 -16.49
C PRO A 96 -7.62 -0.53 -17.38
N PHE A 97 -8.90 -0.36 -17.15
CA PHE A 97 -9.75 0.52 -17.93
C PHE A 97 -10.97 0.95 -17.12
N ILE A 98 -11.44 2.17 -17.37
CA ILE A 98 -12.72 2.69 -16.92
C ILE A 98 -13.26 3.65 -17.98
N ASP A 99 -14.52 3.52 -18.36
CA ASP A 99 -15.16 4.50 -19.22
C ASP A 99 -15.64 5.73 -18.43
N ARG A 100 -16.02 6.78 -19.17
CA ARG A 100 -16.45 8.05 -18.57
C ARG A 100 -17.71 7.91 -17.73
N GLU A 101 -18.66 7.08 -18.14
CA GLU A 101 -19.92 6.91 -17.43
C GLU A 101 -19.69 6.16 -16.12
N GLU A 102 -18.94 5.07 -16.14
CA GLU A 102 -18.55 4.33 -14.94
C GLU A 102 -17.75 5.21 -13.98
N TYR A 103 -16.81 6.01 -14.49
CA TYR A 103 -16.04 6.96 -13.67
C TYR A 103 -16.96 7.95 -12.95
N ARG A 104 -17.96 8.50 -13.64
CA ARG A 104 -18.96 9.41 -13.03
C ARG A 104 -19.80 8.70 -11.97
N ARG A 105 -20.24 7.47 -12.24
CA ARG A 105 -21.04 6.67 -11.30
C ARG A 105 -20.31 6.37 -9.99
N GLN A 106 -18.99 6.30 -10.00
CA GLN A 106 -18.20 6.10 -8.78
C GLN A 106 -18.18 7.33 -7.85
N GLY A 107 -18.62 8.49 -8.31
CA GLY A 107 -18.75 9.71 -7.51
C GLY A 107 -17.42 10.40 -7.18
N PHE A 108 -16.32 10.02 -7.81
CA PHE A 108 -15.01 10.65 -7.63
C PHE A 108 -14.79 11.77 -8.64
N LEU A 109 -15.55 12.84 -8.54
CA LEU A 109 -15.47 13.96 -9.48
C LEU A 109 -14.30 14.91 -9.22
N VAL A 110 -13.33 14.53 -8.38
CA VAL A 110 -12.18 15.38 -8.03
C VAL A 110 -11.26 15.58 -9.24
N HIS A 111 -11.21 14.60 -10.16
CA HIS A 111 -10.37 14.66 -11.35
C HIS A 111 -11.21 14.68 -12.62
N ASP A 112 -10.89 15.61 -13.52
CA ASP A 112 -11.49 15.66 -14.86
C ASP A 112 -11.10 14.40 -15.65
N TYR A 113 -12.09 13.75 -16.27
CA TYR A 113 -11.87 12.48 -16.95
C TYR A 113 -10.88 12.60 -18.10
N ASP A 114 -11.03 13.62 -18.95
CA ASP A 114 -10.20 13.75 -20.15
C ASP A 114 -8.77 14.13 -19.82
N ARG A 115 -8.61 15.05 -18.88
CA ARG A 115 -7.29 15.58 -18.50
C ARG A 115 -6.53 14.67 -17.55
N ALA A 116 -7.24 14.06 -16.58
CA ALA A 116 -6.58 13.32 -15.52
C ALA A 116 -6.67 11.80 -15.67
N VAL A 117 -7.77 11.23 -16.19
CA VAL A 117 -7.97 9.78 -16.27
C VAL A 117 -7.48 9.20 -17.57
N VAL A 118 -7.82 9.82 -18.71
CA VAL A 118 -7.43 9.36 -20.05
C VAL A 118 -5.93 9.05 -20.18
N PRO A 119 -5.00 9.82 -19.59
CA PRO A 119 -3.56 9.51 -19.62
C PRO A 119 -3.15 8.21 -18.92
N TYR A 120 -4.02 7.59 -18.13
CA TYR A 120 -3.78 6.32 -17.46
C TYR A 120 -4.48 5.13 -18.11
N LEU A 121 -5.35 5.37 -19.10
CA LEU A 121 -6.08 4.30 -19.77
C LEU A 121 -5.13 3.44 -20.60
N TRP A 122 -5.26 2.14 -20.49
CA TRP A 122 -4.59 1.20 -21.38
C TRP A 122 -5.24 1.16 -22.74
N ARG A 123 -4.45 0.99 -23.80
CA ARG A 123 -4.90 0.87 -25.19
C ARG A 123 -4.34 -0.41 -25.78
N ASP A 124 -5.20 -1.20 -26.42
CA ASP A 124 -4.83 -2.46 -27.09
C ASP A 124 -4.04 -3.40 -26.13
N GLY A 125 -4.48 -3.50 -24.88
CA GLY A 125 -3.84 -4.34 -23.86
C GLY A 125 -2.47 -3.85 -23.37
N LYS A 126 -2.05 -2.61 -23.72
CA LYS A 126 -0.75 -2.05 -23.38
C LYS A 126 -0.89 -0.89 -22.38
N PRO A 127 0.02 -0.77 -21.43
CA PRO A 127 0.08 0.39 -20.53
C PRO A 127 0.41 1.68 -21.30
N PRO A 128 0.10 2.85 -20.71
CA PRO A 128 0.51 4.12 -21.28
C PRO A 128 2.04 4.18 -21.45
N PRO A 129 2.55 4.62 -22.61
CA PRO A 129 3.99 4.70 -22.87
C PRO A 129 4.72 5.58 -21.85
N GLY A 130 5.91 5.13 -21.40
CA GLY A 130 6.75 5.84 -20.42
C GLY A 130 6.23 5.75 -18.98
N ARG A 131 5.28 4.84 -18.71
CA ARG A 131 4.77 4.57 -17.38
C ARG A 131 4.90 3.10 -16.96
N GLU A 132 5.76 2.36 -17.63
CA GLU A 132 5.95 0.92 -17.41
C GLU A 132 6.36 0.60 -15.97
N ASP A 133 7.18 1.44 -15.35
CA ASP A 133 7.67 1.36 -13.98
C ASP A 133 6.83 2.14 -12.94
N HIS A 134 5.74 2.78 -13.37
CA HIS A 134 4.78 3.41 -12.46
C HIS A 134 3.84 2.35 -11.86
N PRO A 135 3.21 2.62 -10.68
CA PRO A 135 2.23 1.71 -10.11
C PRO A 135 1.05 1.51 -11.08
N VAL A 136 0.58 0.28 -11.18
CA VAL A 136 -0.67 0.02 -11.89
C VAL A 136 -1.84 0.63 -11.12
N VAL A 137 -2.69 1.35 -11.84
CA VAL A 137 -3.91 1.98 -11.33
C VAL A 137 -5.13 1.56 -12.15
N LEU A 138 -6.31 2.05 -11.83
CA LEU A 138 -7.57 1.66 -12.48
C LEU A 138 -7.88 0.16 -12.31
N VAL A 139 -7.42 -0.44 -11.22
CA VAL A 139 -7.62 -1.84 -10.84
C VAL A 139 -8.52 -1.93 -9.60
N SER A 140 -9.52 -2.78 -9.65
CA SER A 140 -10.40 -3.08 -8.53
C SER A 140 -9.72 -3.99 -7.49
N ALA A 141 -10.33 -4.16 -6.32
CA ALA A 141 -9.87 -5.12 -5.32
C ALA A 141 -9.81 -6.56 -5.85
N GLY A 142 -10.76 -6.93 -6.73
CA GLY A 142 -10.77 -8.24 -7.38
C GLY A 142 -9.63 -8.44 -8.36
N ASP A 143 -9.30 -7.40 -9.14
CA ASP A 143 -8.19 -7.44 -10.09
C ASP A 143 -6.84 -7.56 -9.37
N ALA A 144 -6.66 -6.81 -8.27
CA ALA A 144 -5.48 -6.90 -7.42
C ALA A 144 -5.30 -8.31 -6.84
N GLN A 145 -6.39 -8.90 -6.35
CA GLN A 145 -6.37 -10.27 -5.82
C GLN A 145 -6.08 -11.31 -6.90
N ALA A 146 -6.65 -11.16 -8.11
CA ALA A 146 -6.40 -12.05 -9.25
C ALA A 146 -4.91 -12.02 -9.66
N TYR A 147 -4.32 -10.82 -9.77
CA TYR A 147 -2.89 -10.67 -10.05
C TYR A 147 -2.02 -11.36 -8.99
N CYS A 148 -2.26 -11.11 -7.69
CA CYS A 148 -1.45 -11.71 -6.64
C CYS A 148 -1.49 -13.25 -6.69
N ARG A 149 -2.67 -13.85 -6.90
CA ARG A 149 -2.83 -15.31 -7.03
C ARG A 149 -2.16 -15.87 -8.28
N TRP A 150 -2.19 -15.16 -9.39
CA TRP A 150 -1.49 -15.58 -10.60
C TRP A 150 0.01 -15.62 -10.38
N ARG A 151 0.58 -14.60 -9.72
CA ARG A 151 2.01 -14.53 -9.45
C ARG A 151 2.49 -15.68 -8.55
N HIS A 152 1.74 -16.01 -7.52
CA HIS A 152 2.02 -17.14 -6.63
C HIS A 152 0.73 -17.60 -5.94
N PRO A 153 0.42 -18.92 -5.88
CA PRO A 153 -0.86 -19.41 -5.34
C PRO A 153 -1.17 -18.99 -3.90
N ALA A 154 -0.14 -18.83 -3.06
CA ALA A 154 -0.29 -18.34 -1.68
C ALA A 154 -0.30 -16.82 -1.55
N ALA A 155 -0.05 -16.06 -2.64
CA ALA A 155 -0.03 -14.62 -2.59
C ALA A 155 -1.46 -14.03 -2.65
N ARG A 156 -1.62 -12.93 -1.96
CA ARG A 156 -2.88 -12.18 -1.82
C ARG A 156 -2.60 -10.70 -1.60
N VAL A 157 -3.61 -9.89 -1.67
CA VAL A 157 -3.56 -8.52 -1.16
C VAL A 157 -3.32 -8.56 0.36
N PRO A 158 -2.49 -7.70 0.97
CA PRO A 158 -2.21 -7.71 2.40
C PRO A 158 -3.46 -7.43 3.24
N THR A 159 -3.50 -7.96 4.44
CA THR A 159 -4.45 -7.49 5.45
C THR A 159 -4.10 -6.07 5.87
N GLU A 160 -5.06 -5.35 6.46
CA GLU A 160 -4.79 -4.01 6.97
C GLU A 160 -3.71 -4.01 8.07
N ILE A 161 -3.71 -5.05 8.93
CA ILE A 161 -2.73 -5.22 10.00
C ILE A 161 -1.31 -5.42 9.43
N GLU A 162 -1.16 -6.31 8.46
CA GLU A 162 0.12 -6.56 7.80
C GLU A 162 0.64 -5.31 7.09
N TRP A 163 -0.26 -4.64 6.36
CA TRP A 163 0.10 -3.44 5.63
C TRP A 163 0.58 -2.33 6.59
N GLU A 164 -0.21 -2.03 7.64
CA GLU A 164 0.14 -0.95 8.57
C GLU A 164 1.42 -1.26 9.36
N ARG A 165 1.61 -2.51 9.81
CA ARG A 165 2.85 -2.93 10.45
C ARG A 165 4.06 -2.76 9.54
N ALA A 166 3.96 -3.24 8.29
CA ALA A 166 5.04 -3.14 7.33
C ALA A 166 5.39 -1.68 6.98
N ALA A 167 4.39 -0.80 6.93
CA ALA A 167 4.56 0.62 6.63
C ALA A 167 5.05 1.45 7.82
N ARG A 168 4.54 1.17 9.04
CA ARG A 168 4.83 1.95 10.25
C ARG A 168 6.06 1.45 11.00
N GLY A 169 6.35 0.15 10.96
CA GLY A 169 7.28 -0.50 11.87
C GLY A 169 6.64 -0.84 13.21
N ASP A 170 7.47 -1.24 14.18
CA ASP A 170 7.03 -1.78 15.46
C ASP A 170 6.97 -0.71 16.58
N ASP A 171 7.66 0.41 16.43
CA ASP A 171 7.84 1.47 17.43
C ASP A 171 6.70 2.50 17.50
N GLY A 172 5.73 2.43 16.60
CA GLY A 172 4.56 3.31 16.61
C GLY A 172 4.79 4.71 16.06
N ARG A 173 5.81 4.88 15.21
CA ARG A 173 6.09 6.14 14.50
C ARG A 173 4.92 6.62 13.65
N ILE A 174 4.86 7.93 13.39
CA ILE A 174 3.75 8.58 12.70
C ILE A 174 3.84 8.39 11.17
N PHE A 175 5.05 8.53 10.61
CA PHE A 175 5.35 8.31 9.18
C PHE A 175 6.31 7.13 9.03
N PRO A 176 6.44 6.52 7.85
CA PRO A 176 7.38 5.41 7.64
C PRO A 176 8.83 5.72 8.04
N TRP A 177 9.24 6.98 7.94
CA TRP A 177 10.59 7.45 8.23
C TRP A 177 10.79 8.07 9.63
N GLY A 178 9.73 8.18 10.45
CA GLY A 178 9.80 8.77 11.80
C GLY A 178 8.60 9.61 12.16
N ASN A 179 8.75 10.63 13.01
CA ASN A 179 7.63 11.39 13.54
C ASN A 179 7.48 12.80 12.94
N ALA A 180 8.46 13.29 12.19
CA ALA A 180 8.40 14.58 11.52
C ALA A 180 7.94 14.43 10.06
N TRP A 181 7.05 15.32 9.62
CA TRP A 181 6.68 15.41 8.21
C TRP A 181 7.85 15.90 7.36
N ASP A 182 8.06 15.26 6.22
CA ASP A 182 9.09 15.63 5.24
C ASP A 182 8.55 15.36 3.81
N PRO A 183 8.20 16.41 3.04
CA PRO A 183 7.64 16.26 1.70
C PRO A 183 8.63 15.71 0.66
N GLU A 184 9.95 15.67 0.97
CA GLU A 184 10.97 15.10 0.07
C GLU A 184 10.98 13.57 0.05
N ARG A 185 10.22 12.93 0.95
CA ARG A 185 10.26 11.49 1.18
C ARG A 185 9.16 10.71 0.49
N LEU A 186 8.25 11.41 -0.22
CA LEU A 186 7.11 10.75 -0.87
C LEU A 186 6.58 11.59 -2.04
N ASN A 187 5.80 10.96 -2.90
CA ASN A 187 4.99 11.64 -3.91
C ASN A 187 3.62 11.99 -3.32
N SER A 188 3.36 13.26 -3.08
CA SER A 188 2.10 13.79 -2.51
C SER A 188 1.78 15.17 -3.10
N ALA A 189 0.62 15.75 -2.73
CA ALA A 189 0.25 17.11 -3.13
C ALA A 189 1.25 18.17 -2.69
N ALA A 190 1.99 17.93 -1.60
CA ALA A 190 2.96 18.90 -1.08
C ALA A 190 4.18 19.08 -1.99
N LYS A 191 4.63 17.96 -2.62
CA LYS A 191 5.79 17.99 -3.53
C LYS A 191 5.79 16.79 -4.46
N GLY A 192 5.00 16.83 -5.48
CA GLY A 192 4.93 15.80 -6.51
C GLY A 192 4.72 16.39 -7.89
N PRO A 193 4.84 15.60 -8.96
CA PRO A 193 4.62 16.07 -10.34
C PRO A 193 3.13 16.17 -10.71
N GLY A 194 2.20 15.99 -9.77
CA GLY A 194 0.75 15.98 -10.06
C GLY A 194 0.26 14.71 -10.77
N GLY A 195 0.88 13.57 -10.47
CA GLY A 195 0.57 12.26 -11.02
C GLY A 195 1.41 11.18 -10.37
N THR A 196 1.27 9.93 -10.81
CA THR A 196 2.12 8.84 -10.32
C THR A 196 3.59 9.04 -10.72
N THR A 197 4.50 8.50 -9.93
CA THR A 197 5.95 8.41 -10.23
C THR A 197 6.37 6.96 -10.36
N PRO A 198 7.54 6.67 -10.97
CA PRO A 198 8.15 5.35 -10.90
C PRO A 198 8.20 4.84 -9.47
N VAL A 199 7.92 3.55 -9.29
CA VAL A 199 7.95 2.94 -7.95
C VAL A 199 9.35 3.00 -7.34
N GLY A 200 9.44 3.27 -6.05
CA GLY A 200 10.73 3.36 -5.35
C GLY A 200 11.52 4.66 -5.61
N ARG A 201 10.94 5.66 -6.25
CA ARG A 201 11.58 6.94 -6.54
C ARG A 201 12.06 7.69 -5.28
N TYR A 202 11.47 7.42 -4.13
CA TYR A 202 11.75 8.12 -2.87
C TYR A 202 12.41 7.17 -1.85
N PRO A 203 13.70 6.83 -1.99
CA PRO A 203 14.35 5.84 -1.14
C PRO A 203 14.47 6.28 0.34
N SER A 204 14.50 7.58 0.62
CA SER A 204 14.49 8.14 1.98
C SER A 204 13.12 8.03 2.68
N GLY A 205 12.06 7.74 1.93
CA GLY A 205 10.70 7.47 2.44
C GLY A 205 10.44 6.00 2.78
N ARG A 206 11.46 5.15 2.65
CA ARG A 206 11.35 3.71 2.92
C ARG A 206 10.96 3.42 4.36
N SER A 207 10.05 2.46 4.54
CA SER A 207 9.61 2.02 5.87
C SER A 207 10.72 1.23 6.60
N PRO A 208 10.60 1.03 7.94
CA PRO A 208 11.56 0.23 8.71
C PRO A 208 11.71 -1.20 8.21
N HIS A 209 10.62 -1.80 7.71
CA HIS A 209 10.63 -3.13 7.11
C HIS A 209 11.04 -3.13 5.63
N GLY A 210 11.39 -1.98 5.06
CA GLY A 210 11.95 -1.91 3.72
C GLY A 210 10.96 -1.67 2.58
N LEU A 211 9.71 -1.27 2.86
CA LEU A 211 8.74 -0.92 1.82
C LEU A 211 9.05 0.47 1.26
N PHE A 212 9.04 0.57 -0.06
CA PHE A 212 8.97 1.85 -0.79
C PHE A 212 7.51 2.21 -1.06
N ASP A 213 7.22 3.50 -1.25
CA ASP A 213 5.88 4.02 -1.49
C ASP A 213 4.86 3.43 -0.49
N ALA A 214 5.27 3.27 0.78
CA ALA A 214 4.38 2.85 1.85
C ALA A 214 3.29 3.89 2.09
N VAL A 215 3.61 5.18 1.92
CA VAL A 215 2.66 6.29 1.84
C VAL A 215 3.04 7.14 0.63
N GLY A 216 2.06 7.81 0.02
CA GLY A 216 2.23 8.56 -1.22
C GLY A 216 2.14 7.68 -2.46
N ASN A 217 2.25 8.30 -3.63
CA ASN A 217 2.11 7.74 -4.95
C ASN A 217 0.68 7.26 -5.24
N VAL A 218 0.23 6.15 -4.64
CA VAL A 218 -1.16 5.66 -4.75
C VAL A 218 -1.64 5.01 -3.44
N PHE A 219 -2.93 5.12 -3.16
CA PHE A 219 -3.60 4.26 -2.18
C PHE A 219 -3.45 2.79 -2.55
N GLN A 220 -3.52 1.93 -1.55
CA GLN A 220 -3.28 0.50 -1.72
C GLN A 220 -4.45 -0.32 -1.18
N TRP A 221 -4.97 -1.24 -1.99
CA TRP A 221 -5.97 -2.19 -1.57
C TRP A 221 -5.48 -3.06 -0.42
N THR A 222 -6.34 -3.29 0.58
CA THR A 222 -6.18 -4.32 1.62
C THR A 222 -7.34 -5.29 1.60
N THR A 223 -7.21 -6.42 2.31
CA THR A 223 -8.30 -7.41 2.42
C THR A 223 -9.37 -7.02 3.44
N LYS A 224 -9.10 -6.02 4.32
CA LYS A 224 -10.05 -5.62 5.37
C LYS A 224 -11.32 -5.07 4.77
N SER A 225 -12.44 -5.72 5.07
CA SER A 225 -13.79 -5.27 4.75
C SER A 225 -14.34 -4.39 5.87
N THR A 226 -15.04 -3.32 5.51
CA THR A 226 -15.89 -2.54 6.42
C THR A 226 -17.36 -2.90 6.26
N ALA A 227 -17.71 -3.46 5.10
CA ALA A 227 -18.97 -4.06 4.73
C ALA A 227 -18.70 -5.00 3.56
N ASP A 228 -19.62 -5.87 3.20
CA ASP A 228 -19.42 -6.90 2.17
C ASP A 228 -18.98 -6.34 0.80
N THR A 229 -19.33 -5.09 0.51
CA THR A 229 -19.04 -4.42 -0.75
C THR A 229 -17.92 -3.38 -0.69
N ARG A 230 -17.26 -3.19 0.46
CA ARG A 230 -16.20 -2.17 0.65
C ARG A 230 -14.95 -2.77 1.25
N ARG A 231 -13.79 -2.19 0.89
CA ARG A 231 -12.46 -2.51 1.46
C ARG A 231 -11.76 -1.26 1.96
N ILE A 232 -10.92 -1.45 2.96
CA ILE A 232 -10.01 -0.41 3.43
C ILE A 232 -8.88 -0.26 2.41
N LEU A 233 -8.60 0.98 2.07
CA LEU A 233 -7.40 1.46 1.41
C LEU A 233 -6.45 2.03 2.45
N LYS A 234 -5.15 1.85 2.25
CA LYS A 234 -4.10 2.36 3.13
C LYS A 234 -3.11 3.20 2.34
N GLY A 235 -2.33 4.00 3.06
CA GLY A 235 -1.44 4.99 2.48
C GLY A 235 -2.21 6.23 2.02
N CYS A 236 -1.59 7.02 1.19
CA CYS A 236 -2.18 8.17 0.50
C CYS A 236 -1.76 8.16 -0.98
N ALA A 237 -2.33 9.06 -1.78
CA ALA A 237 -1.99 9.19 -3.18
C ALA A 237 -1.22 10.49 -3.46
N TRP A 238 -0.82 10.67 -4.72
CA TRP A 238 -0.01 11.80 -5.18
C TRP A 238 -0.70 13.16 -5.06
N ASP A 239 -2.02 13.20 -4.89
CA ASP A 239 -2.83 14.41 -4.74
C ASP A 239 -3.27 14.69 -3.29
N ASP A 240 -2.85 13.85 -2.34
CA ASP A 240 -3.23 13.98 -0.94
C ASP A 240 -2.33 14.91 -0.14
N GLU A 241 -2.94 15.57 0.86
CA GLU A 241 -2.27 16.43 1.82
C GLU A 241 -1.52 15.63 2.90
N ALA A 242 -0.55 16.28 3.53
CA ALA A 242 0.36 15.68 4.52
C ALA A 242 -0.34 14.89 5.65
N GLY A 243 -1.45 15.42 6.18
CA GLY A 243 -2.21 14.77 7.25
C GLY A 243 -2.78 13.41 6.87
N LEU A 244 -3.06 13.18 5.59
CA LEU A 244 -3.57 11.91 5.08
C LEU A 244 -2.46 10.88 4.83
N CYS A 245 -1.21 11.32 4.69
CA CYS A 245 -0.08 10.47 4.31
C CYS A 245 0.57 9.78 5.52
N ARG A 246 -0.23 9.14 6.35
CA ARG A 246 0.22 8.38 7.53
C ARG A 246 -0.24 6.93 7.47
N PRO A 247 0.55 5.97 7.96
CA PRO A 247 0.11 4.57 8.02
C PRO A 247 -1.19 4.34 8.80
N ALA A 248 -1.53 5.18 9.79
CA ALA A 248 -2.80 5.09 10.51
C ALA A 248 -4.02 5.44 9.67
N PHE A 249 -3.86 6.30 8.65
CA PHE A 249 -4.98 6.76 7.84
C PHE A 249 -5.69 5.60 7.14
N ARG A 250 -7.01 5.68 7.09
CA ARG A 250 -7.90 4.67 6.50
C ARG A 250 -8.87 5.34 5.55
N HIS A 251 -9.05 4.75 4.41
CA HIS A 251 -10.05 5.17 3.44
C HIS A 251 -10.82 3.96 2.95
N ALA A 252 -12.15 4.00 2.94
CA ALA A 252 -12.98 2.86 2.52
C ALA A 252 -13.60 3.11 1.15
N ARG A 253 -13.46 2.15 0.23
CA ARG A 253 -14.02 2.23 -1.12
C ARG A 253 -14.77 0.95 -1.52
N PRO A 254 -15.79 1.06 -2.38
CA PRO A 254 -16.41 -0.11 -2.97
C PRO A 254 -15.37 -1.01 -3.65
N ILE A 255 -15.53 -2.33 -3.52
CA ILE A 255 -14.56 -3.32 -4.07
C ILE A 255 -14.40 -3.24 -5.59
N ARG A 256 -15.38 -2.65 -6.29
CA ARG A 256 -15.36 -2.48 -7.76
C ARG A 256 -14.70 -1.17 -8.21
N THR A 257 -14.35 -0.28 -7.27
CA THR A 257 -13.74 1.02 -7.59
C THR A 257 -12.49 0.85 -8.44
N ARG A 258 -12.40 1.65 -9.51
CA ARG A 258 -11.25 1.79 -10.40
C ARG A 258 -10.89 3.25 -10.49
N HIS A 259 -9.77 3.62 -9.91
CA HIS A 259 -9.38 5.02 -9.84
C HIS A 259 -7.88 5.19 -10.09
N ILE A 260 -7.49 6.34 -10.62
CA ILE A 260 -6.08 6.69 -10.90
C ILE A 260 -5.24 6.87 -9.63
N LEU A 261 -5.87 6.94 -8.48
CA LEU A 261 -5.23 7.06 -7.16
C LEU A 261 -5.07 5.71 -6.45
N ILE A 262 -5.50 4.59 -7.02
CA ILE A 262 -5.57 3.31 -6.31
C ILE A 262 -4.80 2.24 -7.07
N GLY A 263 -3.79 1.69 -6.41
CA GLY A 263 -3.00 0.55 -6.82
C GLY A 263 -2.95 -0.52 -5.72
N PHE A 264 -1.89 -1.33 -5.70
CA PHE A 264 -1.74 -2.39 -4.70
C PHE A 264 -0.32 -2.96 -4.64
N ARG A 265 -0.08 -3.77 -3.63
CA ARG A 265 1.05 -4.70 -3.49
C ARG A 265 0.55 -6.03 -3.01
N CYS A 266 1.32 -7.10 -3.17
CA CYS A 266 0.96 -8.43 -2.67
C CYS A 266 1.66 -8.76 -1.35
N ALA A 267 1.05 -9.69 -0.60
CA ALA A 267 1.61 -10.32 0.58
C ALA A 267 1.39 -11.84 0.51
N ALA A 268 2.18 -12.59 1.27
CA ALA A 268 2.04 -14.04 1.41
C ALA A 268 2.45 -14.48 2.82
N ALA A 269 2.04 -15.66 3.24
CA ALA A 269 2.70 -16.33 4.36
C ALA A 269 4.16 -16.66 3.96
N PRO A 270 5.12 -16.65 4.91
CA PRO A 270 6.44 -17.17 4.63
C PRO A 270 6.34 -18.67 4.30
N PRO A 271 7.27 -19.23 3.53
CA PRO A 271 7.38 -20.67 3.35
C PRO A 271 7.51 -21.38 4.72
N PRO A 272 7.02 -22.62 4.84
CA PRO A 272 7.13 -23.43 6.04
C PRO A 272 8.57 -23.72 6.44
#